data_fe0fef2138c09ef985d700a162e63033
#
_entry.id   fe0fef2138c09ef985d700a162e63033
#
_cell.length_a   1.000
_cell.length_b   1.000
_cell.length_c   1.000
_cell.angle_alpha   90.00
_cell.angle_beta   90.00
_cell.angle_gamma   90.00
#
_symmetry.space_group_name_H-M   'P 1'
#
loop_
_entity.id
_entity.type
_entity.pdbx_description
1 polymer ?
#
loop_
_entity_poly.entity_id
_entity_poly.type
_entity_poly.pdbx_seq_one_letter_code
_entity_poly.pdbx_strand_id
1 'polypeptide(L)'
;EIDGGIVQVQGIYVGDTNQISQDTVILYCHGNKDHMDFYWCREKLYAHMGGLGRYGVLMFDYPGFGLSEGTATENNMYAATSSAISWLKDRGLSNDRFVMFGFSLGSAPVCEVAGHSSDYALQPSKIILEAPFASAEIMIQDAALLSMPGSFLVDLKIDNATEIKKVNVPLLWIHGMADSFLSMSSHGQLVYDNKTGAKESVLVPGGEHETTPFVMGYQAYIDRLAAFI
;
A
#
# COMPACT_ATOMS: atom_id res chain seq x y z
N GLU A 1 -20.06 4.64 1.20
CA GLU A 1 -20.80 4.12 2.37
C GLU A 1 -20.00 2.95 2.94
N ILE A 2 -19.68 3.02 4.23
CA ILE A 2 -19.02 1.94 4.98
C ILE A 2 -20.13 1.14 5.67
N ASP A 3 -19.90 -0.17 5.91
CA ASP A 3 -20.88 -1.01 6.62
C ASP A 3 -21.33 -0.33 7.93
N GLY A 4 -22.59 0.05 8.02
CA GLY A 4 -23.18 0.71 9.17
C GLY A 4 -23.37 2.22 9.04
N GLY A 5 -23.09 2.85 7.89
CA GLY A 5 -23.34 4.26 7.63
C GLY A 5 -22.10 5.08 7.28
N ILE A 6 -22.24 6.42 7.33
CA ILE A 6 -21.12 7.35 7.12
C ILE A 6 -20.29 7.40 8.39
N VAL A 7 -18.99 7.07 8.28
CA VAL A 7 -18.01 7.18 9.37
C VAL A 7 -16.89 8.13 8.99
N GLN A 8 -16.25 8.73 10.00
CA GLN A 8 -15.10 9.59 9.78
C GLN A 8 -13.82 8.75 9.71
N VAL A 9 -13.10 8.93 8.62
CA VAL A 9 -11.75 8.37 8.45
C VAL A 9 -10.73 9.49 8.66
N GLN A 10 -9.74 9.26 9.51
CA GLN A 10 -8.69 10.22 9.80
C GLN A 10 -7.52 10.02 8.83
N GLY A 11 -6.97 11.13 8.35
CA GLY A 11 -5.82 11.10 7.45
C GLY A 11 -4.90 12.30 7.67
N ILE A 12 -3.65 12.13 7.30
CA ILE A 12 -2.63 13.18 7.34
C ILE A 12 -2.14 13.39 5.90
N TYR A 13 -2.12 14.65 5.48
CA TYR A 13 -1.49 15.05 4.23
C TYR A 13 -0.24 15.89 4.51
N VAL A 14 0.89 15.45 4.02
CA VAL A 14 2.16 16.19 4.08
C VAL A 14 2.43 16.80 2.73
N GLY A 15 2.35 18.12 2.65
CA GLY A 15 2.45 18.93 1.45
C GLY A 15 1.56 20.15 1.51
N ASP A 16 1.55 20.97 0.46
CA ASP A 16 0.61 22.09 0.32
C ASP A 16 -0.66 21.60 -0.37
N THR A 17 -1.79 21.61 0.34
CA THR A 17 -3.08 21.18 -0.22
C THR A 17 -3.55 22.02 -1.41
N ASN A 18 -3.04 23.23 -1.59
CA ASN A 18 -3.32 24.07 -2.75
C ASN A 18 -2.50 23.67 -3.99
N GLN A 19 -1.46 22.85 -3.80
CA GLN A 19 -0.59 22.38 -4.88
C GLN A 19 -0.92 20.94 -5.34
N ILE A 20 -1.88 20.25 -4.73
CA ILE A 20 -2.27 18.86 -5.08
C ILE A 20 -2.51 18.72 -6.60
N SER A 21 -3.12 19.74 -7.25
CA SER A 21 -3.37 19.71 -8.70
C SER A 21 -2.09 19.83 -9.55
N GLN A 22 -0.95 20.17 -8.98
CA GLN A 22 0.34 20.35 -9.67
C GLN A 22 1.37 19.31 -9.24
N ASP A 23 1.29 18.81 -8.02
CA ASP A 23 2.25 17.89 -7.43
C ASP A 23 2.01 16.45 -7.85
N THR A 24 3.04 15.62 -7.80
CA THR A 24 2.87 14.18 -7.74
C THR A 24 2.52 13.79 -6.31
N VAL A 25 1.43 13.06 -6.13
CA VAL A 25 0.94 12.66 -4.81
C VAL A 25 1.03 11.15 -4.63
N ILE A 26 1.58 10.74 -3.51
CA ILE A 26 1.65 9.36 -3.05
C ILE A 26 0.52 9.12 -2.05
N LEU A 27 -0.40 8.22 -2.37
CA LEU A 27 -1.32 7.66 -1.38
C LEU A 27 -0.65 6.46 -0.72
N TYR A 28 -0.26 6.62 0.54
CA TYR A 28 0.40 5.59 1.31
C TYR A 28 -0.61 4.79 2.14
N CYS A 29 -0.78 3.53 1.77
CA CYS A 29 -1.59 2.54 2.47
C CYS A 29 -0.69 1.76 3.43
N HIS A 30 -0.88 1.98 4.74
CA HIS A 30 -0.02 1.43 5.79
C HIS A 30 -0.32 -0.04 6.12
N GLY A 31 0.54 -0.66 6.91
CA GLY A 31 0.42 -2.06 7.37
C GLY A 31 -0.60 -2.25 8.49
N ASN A 32 -0.72 -3.49 8.98
CA ASN A 32 -1.71 -3.89 9.99
C ASN A 32 -1.33 -3.54 11.44
N LYS A 33 -0.12 -3.04 11.67
CA LYS A 33 0.36 -2.75 13.02
C LYS A 33 -0.03 -1.35 13.45
N ASP A 34 -0.71 -1.24 14.61
CA ASP A 34 -1.05 0.04 15.22
C ASP A 34 -1.87 0.97 14.29
N HIS A 35 -1.46 2.24 14.14
CA HIS A 35 -2.13 3.27 13.36
C HIS A 35 -1.10 4.25 12.75
N MET A 36 -1.53 5.37 12.15
CA MET A 36 -0.67 6.34 11.47
C MET A 36 0.56 6.79 12.26
N ASP A 37 0.46 6.94 13.60
CA ASP A 37 1.62 7.36 14.42
C ASP A 37 2.79 6.40 14.33
N PHE A 38 2.52 5.10 14.25
CA PHE A 38 3.56 4.09 14.05
C PHE A 38 4.27 4.28 12.70
N TYR A 39 3.53 4.65 11.66
CA TYR A 39 4.05 4.82 10.30
C TYR A 39 4.50 6.24 9.99
N TRP A 40 4.37 7.19 10.93
CA TRP A 40 4.73 8.58 10.74
C TRP A 40 6.17 8.81 10.26
N CYS A 41 7.11 7.98 10.72
CA CYS A 41 8.50 8.05 10.26
C CYS A 41 8.64 7.75 8.77
N ARG A 42 7.82 6.83 8.23
CA ARG A 42 7.81 6.49 6.80
C ARG A 42 7.19 7.62 5.98
N GLU A 43 6.08 8.18 6.43
CA GLU A 43 5.43 9.31 5.75
C GLU A 43 6.36 10.51 5.63
N LYS A 44 7.05 10.88 6.73
CA LYS A 44 8.09 11.92 6.69
C LYS A 44 9.21 11.60 5.71
N LEU A 45 9.63 10.35 5.65
CA LEU A 45 10.68 9.91 4.74
C LEU A 45 10.25 10.13 3.27
N TYR A 46 9.02 9.76 2.93
CA TYR A 46 8.48 9.96 1.58
C TYR A 46 8.29 11.45 1.24
N ALA A 47 7.86 12.26 2.20
CA ALA A 47 7.70 13.71 2.01
C ALA A 47 9.04 14.45 1.77
N HIS A 48 10.17 13.86 2.17
CA HIS A 48 11.52 14.40 1.90
C HIS A 48 12.15 13.85 0.62
N MET A 49 11.50 12.91 -0.05
CA MET A 49 11.99 12.28 -1.27
C MET A 49 12.17 13.33 -2.38
N GLY A 50 13.37 13.37 -2.98
CA GLY A 50 13.70 14.34 -4.02
C GLY A 50 13.75 15.79 -3.58
N GLY A 51 13.74 16.07 -2.28
CA GLY A 51 13.70 17.39 -1.65
C GLY A 51 12.33 17.72 -1.05
N LEU A 52 12.33 18.55 -0.01
CA LEU A 52 11.12 18.93 0.70
C LEU A 52 10.11 19.60 -0.25
N GLY A 53 8.86 19.14 -0.22
CA GLY A 53 7.78 19.71 -1.02
C GLY A 53 7.74 19.26 -2.48
N ARG A 54 8.58 18.30 -2.90
CA ARG A 54 8.53 17.74 -4.26
C ARG A 54 7.35 16.79 -4.48
N TYR A 55 6.94 16.10 -3.43
CA TYR A 55 5.82 15.15 -3.44
C TYR A 55 4.84 15.48 -2.33
N GLY A 56 3.55 15.39 -2.63
CA GLY A 56 2.53 15.28 -1.61
C GLY A 56 2.42 13.83 -1.13
N VAL A 57 2.16 13.62 0.16
CA VAL A 57 1.93 12.28 0.72
C VAL A 57 0.66 12.31 1.54
N LEU A 58 -0.30 11.44 1.21
CA LEU A 58 -1.50 11.22 1.99
C LEU A 58 -1.43 9.83 2.62
N MET A 59 -1.52 9.76 3.95
CA MET A 59 -1.73 8.54 4.72
C MET A 59 -3.05 8.65 5.48
N PHE A 60 -3.74 7.55 5.69
CA PHE A 60 -5.00 7.52 6.44
C PHE A 60 -5.12 6.22 7.24
N ASP A 61 -5.80 6.29 8.39
CA ASP A 61 -6.14 5.11 9.17
C ASP A 61 -7.39 4.43 8.60
N TYR A 62 -7.32 3.11 8.43
CA TYR A 62 -8.50 2.32 8.05
C TYR A 62 -9.58 2.37 9.14
N PRO A 63 -10.86 2.14 8.80
CA PRO A 63 -11.91 2.03 9.81
C PRO A 63 -11.56 1.02 10.90
N GLY A 64 -11.71 1.44 12.16
CA GLY A 64 -11.32 0.66 13.33
C GLY A 64 -9.83 0.73 13.70
N PHE A 65 -9.03 1.55 12.99
CA PHE A 65 -7.65 1.86 13.34
C PHE A 65 -7.55 3.30 13.88
N GLY A 66 -6.66 3.51 14.84
CA GLY A 66 -6.37 4.83 15.40
C GLY A 66 -7.63 5.60 15.85
N LEU A 67 -7.83 6.77 15.27
CA LEU A 67 -9.01 7.62 15.52
C LEU A 67 -10.07 7.51 14.41
N SER A 68 -9.88 6.63 13.42
CA SER A 68 -10.89 6.37 12.40
C SER A 68 -12.04 5.57 12.99
N GLU A 69 -13.28 6.04 12.74
CA GLU A 69 -14.49 5.37 13.19
C GLU A 69 -14.78 4.09 12.39
N GLY A 70 -15.72 3.29 12.86
CA GLY A 70 -16.20 2.09 12.18
C GLY A 70 -15.45 0.82 12.59
N THR A 71 -15.57 -0.20 11.76
CA THR A 71 -15.04 -1.54 12.04
C THR A 71 -14.03 -1.96 10.98
N ALA A 72 -12.96 -2.62 11.41
CA ALA A 72 -11.94 -3.18 10.53
C ALA A 72 -12.52 -4.37 9.74
N THR A 73 -12.95 -4.12 8.51
CA THR A 73 -13.37 -5.13 7.54
C THR A 73 -12.71 -4.85 6.20
N GLU A 74 -12.64 -5.86 5.35
CA GLU A 74 -12.11 -5.73 3.98
C GLU A 74 -12.87 -4.65 3.18
N ASN A 75 -14.20 -4.71 3.18
CA ASN A 75 -15.04 -3.74 2.48
C ASN A 75 -14.83 -2.31 2.98
N ASN A 76 -14.71 -2.14 4.30
CA ASN A 76 -14.52 -0.82 4.91
C ASN A 76 -13.12 -0.25 4.59
N MET A 77 -12.11 -1.10 4.51
CA MET A 77 -10.77 -0.69 4.07
C MET A 77 -10.79 -0.17 2.63
N TYR A 78 -11.46 -0.87 1.72
CA TYR A 78 -11.59 -0.43 0.32
C TYR A 78 -12.44 0.84 0.19
N ALA A 79 -13.53 0.96 0.94
CA ALA A 79 -14.37 2.16 0.97
C ALA A 79 -13.60 3.39 1.49
N ALA A 80 -12.81 3.22 2.55
CA ALA A 80 -11.95 4.29 3.07
C ALA A 80 -10.88 4.71 2.06
N THR A 81 -10.26 3.73 1.37
CA THR A 81 -9.32 4.01 0.30
C THR A 81 -9.97 4.79 -0.85
N SER A 82 -11.19 4.41 -1.26
CA SER A 82 -11.97 5.14 -2.26
C SER A 82 -12.27 6.58 -1.83
N SER A 83 -12.58 6.79 -0.54
CA SER A 83 -12.80 8.13 0.03
C SER A 83 -11.54 8.99 -0.01
N ALA A 84 -10.38 8.41 0.34
CA ALA A 84 -9.09 9.10 0.25
C ALA A 84 -8.74 9.49 -1.20
N ILE A 85 -9.00 8.60 -2.16
CA ILE A 85 -8.83 8.87 -3.59
C ILE A 85 -9.76 10.00 -4.06
N SER A 86 -11.03 9.98 -3.64
CA SER A 86 -12.00 11.02 -3.97
C SER A 86 -11.59 12.37 -3.40
N TRP A 87 -11.07 12.39 -2.17
CA TRP A 87 -10.55 13.61 -1.52
C TRP A 87 -9.41 14.25 -2.33
N LEU A 88 -8.51 13.43 -2.88
CA LEU A 88 -7.42 13.89 -3.77
C LEU A 88 -7.96 14.38 -5.12
N LYS A 89 -8.92 13.66 -5.70
CA LYS A 89 -9.57 14.01 -6.97
C LYS A 89 -10.26 15.36 -6.88
N ASP A 90 -11.01 15.61 -5.81
CA ASP A 90 -11.74 16.86 -5.58
C ASP A 90 -10.80 18.08 -5.46
N ARG A 91 -9.51 17.83 -5.15
CA ARG A 91 -8.44 18.84 -5.11
C ARG A 91 -7.65 18.96 -6.41
N GLY A 92 -8.13 18.30 -7.47
CA GLY A 92 -7.62 18.44 -8.83
C GLY A 92 -6.45 17.51 -9.17
N LEU A 93 -6.16 16.50 -8.34
CA LEU A 93 -5.14 15.49 -8.70
C LEU A 93 -5.57 14.77 -9.99
N SER A 94 -4.62 14.55 -10.88
CA SER A 94 -4.81 13.80 -12.12
C SER A 94 -4.12 12.44 -12.06
N ASN A 95 -4.60 11.50 -12.89
CA ASN A 95 -4.12 10.11 -12.91
C ASN A 95 -2.61 10.00 -13.14
N ASP A 96 -2.04 10.83 -14.01
CA ASP A 96 -0.61 10.83 -14.37
C ASP A 96 0.32 11.19 -13.21
N ARG A 97 -0.19 11.87 -12.18
CA ARG A 97 0.53 12.29 -10.97
C ARG A 97 0.09 11.54 -9.71
N PHE A 98 -0.78 10.57 -9.84
CA PHE A 98 -1.24 9.75 -8.73
C PHE A 98 -0.42 8.45 -8.65
N VAL A 99 0.22 8.24 -7.50
CA VAL A 99 1.01 7.03 -7.19
C VAL A 99 0.41 6.38 -5.95
N MET A 100 0.26 5.07 -5.95
CA MET A 100 -0.14 4.34 -4.74
C MET A 100 1.03 3.53 -4.21
N PHE A 101 1.18 3.55 -2.88
CA PHE A 101 2.19 2.79 -2.17
C PHE A 101 1.53 1.95 -1.08
N GLY A 102 1.69 0.63 -1.12
CA GLY A 102 1.19 -0.30 -0.11
C GLY A 102 2.31 -1.01 0.63
N PHE A 103 2.27 -0.95 1.95
CA PHE A 103 3.15 -1.72 2.83
C PHE A 103 2.35 -2.81 3.52
N SER A 104 2.81 -4.06 3.45
CA SER A 104 2.19 -5.20 4.13
C SER A 104 0.67 -5.27 3.85
N LEU A 105 -0.22 -5.09 4.84
CA LEU A 105 -1.68 -5.02 4.65
C LEU A 105 -2.08 -4.00 3.57
N GLY A 106 -1.39 -2.86 3.50
CA GLY A 106 -1.65 -1.81 2.52
C GLY A 106 -1.47 -2.25 1.06
N SER A 107 -0.85 -3.42 0.82
CA SER A 107 -0.80 -4.00 -0.53
C SER A 107 -2.18 -4.40 -1.05
N ALA A 108 -3.14 -4.74 -0.17
CA ALA A 108 -4.49 -5.12 -0.55
C ALA A 108 -5.25 -3.98 -1.24
N PRO A 109 -5.43 -2.80 -0.63
CA PRO A 109 -6.12 -1.70 -1.31
C PRO A 109 -5.37 -1.20 -2.54
N VAL A 110 -4.03 -1.31 -2.59
CA VAL A 110 -3.27 -0.93 -3.80
C VAL A 110 -3.53 -1.88 -4.96
N CYS A 111 -3.52 -3.20 -4.72
CA CYS A 111 -3.82 -4.19 -5.74
C CYS A 111 -5.28 -4.09 -6.22
N GLU A 112 -6.23 -3.93 -5.29
CA GLU A 112 -7.65 -3.75 -5.60
C GLU A 112 -7.89 -2.53 -6.49
N VAL A 113 -7.43 -1.34 -6.06
CA VAL A 113 -7.62 -0.10 -6.82
C VAL A 113 -6.96 -0.16 -8.19
N ALA A 114 -5.72 -0.63 -8.27
CA ALA A 114 -5.00 -0.70 -9.53
C ALA A 114 -5.55 -1.78 -10.48
N GLY A 115 -6.11 -2.86 -9.93
CA GLY A 115 -6.74 -3.94 -10.69
C GLY A 115 -8.16 -3.59 -11.20
N HIS A 116 -8.89 -2.74 -10.47
CA HIS A 116 -10.24 -2.28 -10.79
C HIS A 116 -10.31 -0.76 -10.95
N SER A 117 -9.30 -0.18 -11.59
CA SER A 117 -9.09 1.27 -11.63
C SER A 117 -10.26 2.07 -12.20
N SER A 118 -11.13 1.46 -13.05
CA SER A 118 -12.35 2.10 -13.57
C SER A 118 -13.41 2.38 -12.51
N ASP A 119 -13.36 1.70 -11.37
CA ASP A 119 -14.36 1.79 -10.30
C ASP A 119 -14.01 2.89 -9.28
N TYR A 120 -12.85 3.52 -9.44
CA TYR A 120 -12.32 4.56 -8.55
C TYR A 120 -12.21 5.92 -9.26
N ALA A 121 -12.27 7.00 -8.48
CA ALA A 121 -12.24 8.37 -8.99
C ALA A 121 -10.90 8.75 -9.64
N LEU A 122 -9.80 8.07 -9.28
CA LEU A 122 -8.48 8.19 -9.89
C LEU A 122 -7.90 6.80 -10.16
N GLN A 123 -7.11 6.72 -11.22
CA GLN A 123 -6.31 5.55 -11.58
C GLN A 123 -4.83 5.86 -11.29
N PRO A 124 -4.12 5.02 -10.53
CA PRO A 124 -2.70 5.27 -10.28
C PRO A 124 -1.90 5.16 -11.58
N SER A 125 -0.90 6.02 -11.74
CA SER A 125 0.07 5.94 -12.84
C SER A 125 1.12 4.87 -12.60
N LYS A 126 1.41 4.59 -11.33
CA LYS A 126 2.39 3.60 -10.86
C LYS A 126 1.98 3.09 -9.49
N ILE A 127 2.41 1.87 -9.15
CA ILE A 127 2.24 1.31 -7.82
C ILE A 127 3.56 0.85 -7.23
N ILE A 128 3.68 0.95 -5.92
CA ILE A 128 4.80 0.45 -5.13
C ILE A 128 4.23 -0.52 -4.09
N LEU A 129 4.78 -1.72 -4.01
CA LEU A 129 4.42 -2.72 -3.01
C LEU A 129 5.66 -3.08 -2.20
N GLU A 130 5.64 -2.82 -0.90
CA GLU A 130 6.69 -3.22 0.03
C GLU A 130 6.18 -4.31 0.94
N ALA A 131 6.91 -5.43 0.97
CA ALA A 131 6.56 -6.63 1.73
C ALA A 131 5.07 -7.05 1.56
N PRO A 132 4.55 -7.16 0.32
CA PRO A 132 3.16 -7.55 0.10
C PRO A 132 2.94 -9.01 0.52
N PHE A 133 1.75 -9.30 1.08
CA PHE A 133 1.31 -10.69 1.24
C PHE A 133 0.57 -11.19 -0.01
N ALA A 134 0.65 -12.50 -0.27
CA ALA A 134 0.05 -13.08 -1.47
C ALA A 134 -1.48 -13.16 -1.35
N SER A 135 -1.98 -13.76 -0.27
CA SER A 135 -3.41 -13.81 0.05
C SER A 135 -3.61 -14.00 1.55
N ALA A 136 -4.82 -13.71 2.02
CA ALA A 136 -5.21 -13.99 3.41
C ALA A 136 -5.12 -15.50 3.73
N GLU A 137 -5.48 -16.34 2.78
CA GLU A 137 -5.38 -17.81 2.92
C GLU A 137 -3.94 -18.27 3.13
N ILE A 138 -2.99 -17.85 2.27
CA ILE A 138 -1.58 -18.22 2.38
C ILE A 138 -0.98 -17.68 3.68
N MET A 139 -1.32 -16.44 4.05
CA MET A 139 -0.82 -15.84 5.29
C MET A 139 -1.23 -16.63 6.54
N ILE A 140 -2.48 -17.08 6.62
CA ILE A 140 -2.97 -17.91 7.73
C ILE A 140 -2.34 -19.29 7.70
N GLN A 141 -2.19 -19.88 6.52
CA GLN A 141 -1.58 -21.20 6.38
C GLN A 141 -0.11 -21.20 6.84
N ASP A 142 0.66 -20.19 6.44
CA ASP A 142 2.07 -20.04 6.84
C ASP A 142 2.17 -19.78 8.36
N ALA A 143 1.33 -18.89 8.91
CA ALA A 143 1.36 -18.56 10.34
C ALA A 143 0.93 -19.74 11.24
N ALA A 144 -0.01 -20.54 10.80
CA ALA A 144 -0.58 -21.62 11.60
C ALA A 144 0.17 -22.96 11.46
N LEU A 145 1.09 -23.07 10.49
CA LEU A 145 1.79 -24.32 10.14
C LEU A 145 0.81 -25.52 9.96
N LEU A 146 -0.38 -25.26 9.48
CA LEU A 146 -1.45 -26.25 9.37
C LEU A 146 -1.35 -27.01 8.05
N SER A 147 -1.73 -28.29 8.13
CA SER A 147 -1.85 -29.17 6.95
C SER A 147 -3.18 -28.98 6.19
N MET A 148 -4.06 -28.08 6.66
CA MET A 148 -5.33 -27.76 6.01
C MET A 148 -5.27 -26.42 5.29
N PRO A 149 -6.03 -26.20 4.21
CA PRO A 149 -6.09 -24.90 3.55
C PRO A 149 -6.55 -23.80 4.50
N GLY A 150 -5.90 -22.64 4.43
CA GLY A 150 -6.23 -21.46 5.25
C GLY A 150 -7.67 -20.96 5.04
N SER A 151 -8.27 -21.24 3.87
CA SER A 151 -9.68 -20.94 3.57
C SER A 151 -10.71 -21.55 4.53
N PHE A 152 -10.33 -22.58 5.29
CA PHE A 152 -11.16 -23.12 6.37
C PHE A 152 -11.18 -22.27 7.64
N LEU A 153 -10.24 -21.31 7.75
CA LEU A 153 -10.01 -20.54 8.98
C LEU A 153 -10.28 -19.05 8.82
N VAL A 154 -10.43 -18.55 7.60
CA VAL A 154 -10.54 -17.11 7.33
C VAL A 154 -11.61 -16.80 6.30
N ASP A 155 -12.45 -15.83 6.63
CA ASP A 155 -13.50 -15.32 5.72
C ASP A 155 -12.99 -14.17 4.82
N LEU A 156 -11.79 -13.64 5.09
CA LEU A 156 -11.17 -12.60 4.26
C LEU A 156 -10.85 -13.15 2.88
N LYS A 157 -11.25 -12.40 1.85
CA LYS A 157 -11.07 -12.80 0.44
C LYS A 157 -9.93 -12.07 -0.26
N ILE A 158 -9.10 -11.36 0.49
CA ILE A 158 -7.95 -10.64 -0.05
C ILE A 158 -7.00 -11.62 -0.75
N ASP A 159 -6.83 -11.43 -2.06
CA ASP A 159 -5.92 -12.24 -2.90
C ASP A 159 -5.12 -11.34 -3.84
N ASN A 160 -4.08 -10.73 -3.30
CA ASN A 160 -3.18 -9.85 -4.04
C ASN A 160 -2.49 -10.56 -5.20
N ALA A 161 -2.20 -11.86 -5.06
CA ALA A 161 -1.57 -12.65 -6.10
C ALA A 161 -2.48 -12.84 -7.32
N THR A 162 -3.80 -12.80 -7.14
CA THR A 162 -4.77 -12.80 -8.23
C THR A 162 -5.05 -11.40 -8.73
N GLU A 163 -5.26 -10.41 -7.85
CA GLU A 163 -5.58 -9.05 -8.23
C GLU A 163 -4.46 -8.38 -9.04
N ILE A 164 -3.20 -8.65 -8.70
CA ILE A 164 -2.06 -8.06 -9.41
C ILE A 164 -2.00 -8.42 -10.91
N LYS A 165 -2.63 -9.53 -11.31
CA LYS A 165 -2.72 -9.94 -12.73
C LYS A 165 -3.53 -8.96 -13.59
N LYS A 166 -4.46 -8.22 -12.97
CA LYS A 166 -5.32 -7.22 -13.61
C LYS A 166 -4.64 -5.85 -13.73
N VAL A 167 -3.56 -5.63 -12.98
CA VAL A 167 -2.86 -4.35 -12.90
C VAL A 167 -2.05 -4.09 -14.16
N ASN A 168 -2.32 -2.99 -14.85
CA ASN A 168 -1.66 -2.63 -16.11
C ASN A 168 -0.56 -1.56 -15.95
N VAL A 169 -0.48 -0.89 -14.80
CA VAL A 169 0.52 0.15 -14.53
C VAL A 169 1.84 -0.46 -14.03
N PRO A 170 2.99 0.26 -14.16
CA PRO A 170 4.26 -0.20 -13.65
C PRO A 170 4.24 -0.50 -12.14
N LEU A 171 4.94 -1.56 -11.74
CA LEU A 171 5.12 -1.99 -10.35
C LEU A 171 6.59 -1.85 -9.93
N LEU A 172 6.83 -1.25 -8.76
CA LEU A 172 8.05 -1.46 -7.97
C LEU A 172 7.72 -2.36 -6.78
N TRP A 173 8.37 -3.52 -6.70
CA TRP A 173 8.30 -4.41 -5.55
C TRP A 173 9.55 -4.29 -4.69
N ILE A 174 9.40 -4.07 -3.39
CA ILE A 174 10.48 -4.02 -2.40
C ILE A 174 10.24 -5.11 -1.36
N HIS A 175 11.27 -5.89 -1.01
CA HIS A 175 11.11 -6.94 0.01
C HIS A 175 12.41 -7.21 0.74
N GLY A 176 12.33 -7.38 2.06
CA GLY A 176 13.44 -7.85 2.89
C GLY A 176 13.67 -9.33 2.68
N MET A 177 14.91 -9.73 2.35
CA MET A 177 15.23 -11.15 2.09
C MET A 177 15.25 -11.99 3.37
N ALA A 178 15.30 -11.36 4.54
CA ALA A 178 15.24 -11.99 5.85
C ALA A 178 13.87 -11.81 6.53
N ASP A 179 12.84 -11.37 5.78
CA ASP A 179 11.49 -11.18 6.31
C ASP A 179 10.95 -12.51 6.84
N SER A 180 10.90 -12.59 8.19
CA SER A 180 10.45 -13.77 8.92
C SER A 180 8.95 -13.75 9.20
N PHE A 181 8.28 -12.61 8.97
CA PHE A 181 6.83 -12.47 9.15
C PHE A 181 6.06 -12.80 7.86
N LEU A 182 6.43 -12.22 6.73
CA LEU A 182 5.92 -12.54 5.41
C LEU A 182 7.08 -13.03 4.54
N SER A 183 7.30 -14.35 4.51
CA SER A 183 8.38 -14.92 3.70
C SER A 183 8.32 -14.38 2.28
N MET A 184 9.45 -13.86 1.81
CA MET A 184 9.57 -13.32 0.45
C MET A 184 9.09 -14.33 -0.60
N SER A 185 9.44 -15.61 -0.44
CA SER A 185 9.17 -16.67 -1.42
C SER A 185 7.71 -17.08 -1.51
N SER A 186 6.97 -17.14 -0.40
CA SER A 186 5.56 -17.53 -0.38
C SER A 186 4.61 -16.36 -0.59
N HIS A 187 5.09 -15.12 -0.43
CA HIS A 187 4.27 -13.92 -0.51
C HIS A 187 4.70 -12.96 -1.62
N GLY A 188 5.70 -12.12 -1.38
CA GLY A 188 6.08 -11.05 -2.31
C GLY A 188 6.50 -11.55 -3.68
N GLN A 189 7.25 -12.66 -3.75
CA GLN A 189 7.66 -13.28 -5.01
C GLN A 189 6.47 -13.74 -5.85
N LEU A 190 5.45 -14.35 -5.20
CA LEU A 190 4.25 -14.80 -5.89
C LEU A 190 3.45 -13.63 -6.50
N VAL A 191 3.32 -12.53 -5.74
CA VAL A 191 2.68 -11.31 -6.24
C VAL A 191 3.48 -10.74 -7.42
N TYR A 192 4.80 -10.64 -7.27
CA TYR A 192 5.68 -10.13 -8.33
C TYR A 192 5.63 -10.99 -9.60
N ASP A 193 5.69 -12.31 -9.48
CA ASP A 193 5.68 -13.23 -10.63
C ASP A 193 4.37 -13.11 -11.41
N ASN A 194 3.25 -12.98 -10.72
CA ASN A 194 1.92 -12.85 -11.31
C ASN A 194 1.68 -11.49 -11.99
N LYS A 195 2.45 -10.46 -11.66
CA LYS A 195 2.34 -9.15 -12.33
C LYS A 195 2.84 -9.24 -13.76
N THR A 196 1.99 -8.85 -14.70
CA THR A 196 2.32 -8.72 -16.13
C THR A 196 2.81 -7.31 -16.47
N GLY A 197 3.52 -7.15 -17.60
CA GLY A 197 4.01 -5.85 -18.05
C GLY A 197 5.18 -5.29 -17.23
N ALA A 198 5.31 -3.96 -17.19
CA ALA A 198 6.45 -3.29 -16.56
C ALA A 198 6.50 -3.54 -15.05
N LYS A 199 7.60 -4.09 -14.59
CA LYS A 199 7.85 -4.34 -13.17
C LYS A 199 9.34 -4.32 -12.85
N GLU A 200 9.66 -3.83 -11.67
CA GLU A 200 11.00 -3.79 -11.10
C GLU A 200 10.99 -4.34 -9.69
N SER A 201 12.11 -4.86 -9.21
CA SER A 201 12.25 -5.37 -7.84
C SER A 201 13.47 -4.80 -7.14
N VAL A 202 13.35 -4.65 -5.83
CA VAL A 202 14.45 -4.34 -4.90
C VAL A 202 14.39 -5.36 -3.77
N LEU A 203 15.29 -6.32 -3.81
CA LEU A 203 15.45 -7.32 -2.76
C LEU A 203 16.54 -6.87 -1.80
N VAL A 204 16.21 -6.75 -0.52
CA VAL A 204 17.09 -6.16 0.49
C VAL A 204 17.72 -7.26 1.35
N PRO A 205 19.02 -7.62 1.11
CA PRO A 205 19.70 -8.62 1.92
C PRO A 205 19.73 -8.21 3.40
N GLY A 206 19.32 -9.11 4.29
CA GLY A 206 19.24 -8.86 5.72
C GLY A 206 18.09 -7.95 6.16
N GLY A 207 17.26 -7.47 5.23
CA GLY A 207 16.04 -6.72 5.56
C GLY A 207 14.97 -7.66 6.11
N GLU A 208 14.39 -7.30 7.23
CA GLU A 208 13.19 -7.89 7.84
C GLU A 208 11.95 -7.13 7.38
N HIS A 209 10.76 -7.53 7.84
CA HIS A 209 9.46 -7.01 7.42
C HIS A 209 9.36 -5.47 7.41
N GLU A 210 9.86 -4.82 8.47
CA GLU A 210 9.74 -3.37 8.65
C GLU A 210 11.05 -2.61 8.40
N THR A 211 12.17 -3.31 8.19
CA THR A 211 13.51 -2.70 8.28
C THR A 211 14.16 -2.37 6.95
N THR A 212 13.48 -2.61 5.83
CA THR A 212 14.05 -2.37 4.48
C THR A 212 14.61 -0.97 4.29
N PRO A 213 13.94 0.14 4.70
CA PRO A 213 14.52 1.49 4.57
C PRO A 213 15.79 1.70 5.40
N PHE A 214 15.83 1.08 6.59
CA PHE A 214 16.99 1.16 7.48
C PHE A 214 18.18 0.38 6.93
N VAL A 215 17.95 -0.86 6.48
CA VAL A 215 19.01 -1.75 5.96
C VAL A 215 19.57 -1.23 4.64
N MET A 216 18.74 -0.68 3.77
CA MET A 216 19.20 -0.01 2.54
C MET A 216 19.97 1.28 2.81
N GLY A 217 19.72 1.91 3.96
CA GLY A 217 20.02 3.31 4.23
C GLY A 217 18.95 4.23 3.64
N TYR A 218 18.42 5.13 4.48
CA TYR A 218 17.27 5.96 4.15
C TYR A 218 17.42 6.75 2.86
N GLN A 219 18.61 7.30 2.59
CA GLN A 219 18.85 8.06 1.36
C GLN A 219 18.76 7.16 0.12
N ALA A 220 19.44 6.02 0.11
CA ALA A 220 19.40 5.08 -1.01
C ALA A 220 17.98 4.55 -1.26
N TYR A 221 17.19 4.34 -0.19
CA TYR A 221 15.80 3.92 -0.28
C TYR A 221 14.93 4.99 -0.96
N ILE A 222 14.97 6.25 -0.49
CA ILE A 222 14.16 7.32 -1.10
C ILE A 222 14.62 7.69 -2.50
N ASP A 223 15.92 7.63 -2.80
CA ASP A 223 16.45 7.84 -4.16
C ASP A 223 15.93 6.77 -5.12
N ARG A 224 15.82 5.52 -4.65
CA ARG A 224 15.26 4.43 -5.45
C ARG A 224 13.77 4.62 -5.73
N LEU A 225 13.00 5.09 -4.74
CA LEU A 225 11.59 5.43 -4.92
C LEU A 225 11.44 6.59 -5.92
N ALA A 226 12.20 7.67 -5.73
CA ALA A 226 12.16 8.84 -6.59
C ALA A 226 12.54 8.53 -8.05
N ALA A 227 13.47 7.60 -8.26
CA ALA A 227 13.88 7.16 -9.59
C ALA A 227 12.80 6.31 -10.29
N PHE A 228 11.92 5.66 -9.53
CA PHE A 228 10.79 4.90 -10.08
C PHE A 228 9.60 5.81 -10.38
N ILE A 229 9.28 6.75 -9.49
CA ILE A 229 8.18 7.70 -9.65
C ILE A 229 8.49 8.71 -10.78
#